data_cc2f06122a6827514120a2828d9b4ab6
#
_entry.id   cc2f06122a6827514120a2828d9b4ab6
#
_cell.length_a   1.000
_cell.length_b   1.000
_cell.length_c   1.000
_cell.angle_alpha   90.00
_cell.angle_beta   90.00
_cell.angle_gamma   90.00
#
_symmetry.space_group_name_H-M   'P 1'
#
loop_
_entity.id
_entity.type
_entity.pdbx_description
1 polymer ?
#
loop_
_entity_poly.entity_id
_entity_poly.type
_entity_poly.pdbx_seq_one_letter_code
_entity_poly.pdbx_strand_id
1 'polypeptide(L)'
;CCWENSRTRRNRCSVSELVRILFVHQNFPGQYVHIVQRLAQQGQHQLVALGINPLDRGRGMPESLKHFRYGLDRGNTPGVHPLVMETESKIIRAEGCARGAEQLKAKGFTPDLICAHPGWGEPLFLKAIWPDSPLLCYQEFFYNEHGFDSNFDPEFQDERNWQAQAKLTM
;
A
#
# COMPACT_ATOMS: atom_id res chain seq x y z
N CYS A 1 43.74 32.30 1.13
CA CYS A 1 42.31 32.15 1.37
C CYS A 1 42.06 30.71 1.81
N CYS A 2 42.03 30.49 3.13
CA CYS A 2 41.79 29.20 3.75
C CYS A 2 40.30 28.89 3.76
N TRP A 3 39.92 27.76 3.19
CA TRP A 3 38.60 27.17 3.41
C TRP A 3 38.74 26.13 4.52
N GLU A 4 38.35 26.50 5.73
CA GLU A 4 38.23 25.61 6.86
C GLU A 4 36.89 24.85 6.75
N ASN A 5 37.01 23.55 6.55
CA ASN A 5 35.91 22.60 6.41
C ASN A 5 35.55 22.06 7.80
N SER A 6 34.77 22.80 8.58
CA SER A 6 34.27 22.34 9.86
C SER A 6 33.04 21.42 9.65
N ARG A 7 33.33 20.14 9.34
CA ARG A 7 32.32 19.06 9.48
C ARG A 7 32.08 18.79 10.97
N THR A 8 31.19 19.52 11.58
CA THR A 8 30.60 19.12 12.85
C THR A 8 29.77 17.84 12.62
N ARG A 9 30.36 16.68 12.87
CA ARG A 9 29.62 15.44 13.09
C ARG A 9 28.71 15.68 14.28
N ARG A 10 27.44 15.97 14.03
CA ARG A 10 26.41 15.83 15.06
C ARG A 10 26.33 14.34 15.38
N ASN A 11 26.90 13.96 16.52
CA ASN A 11 26.57 12.70 17.18
C ASN A 11 25.06 12.74 17.47
N ARG A 12 24.26 12.19 16.56
CA ARG A 12 22.89 11.80 16.88
C ARG A 12 23.01 10.63 17.85
N CYS A 13 22.96 10.93 19.13
CA CYS A 13 22.51 9.97 20.12
C CYS A 13 21.10 9.56 19.67
N SER A 14 20.96 8.40 19.04
CA SER A 14 19.70 7.90 18.56
C SER A 14 18.89 7.42 19.74
N VAL A 15 18.12 8.32 20.36
CA VAL A 15 16.89 7.90 20.98
C VAL A 15 16.04 7.39 19.82
N SER A 16 15.87 6.09 19.73
CA SER A 16 15.04 5.49 18.68
C SER A 16 13.61 5.94 18.90
N GLU A 17 13.19 6.92 18.12
CA GLU A 17 11.81 7.42 18.15
C GLU A 17 10.86 6.28 17.76
N LEU A 18 9.83 6.06 18.58
CA LEU A 18 8.75 5.13 18.28
C LEU A 18 8.04 5.60 17.00
N VAL A 19 8.14 4.84 15.93
CA VAL A 19 7.47 5.13 14.66
C VAL A 19 6.25 4.20 14.52
N ARG A 20 5.10 4.78 14.21
CA ARG A 20 3.85 4.07 13.93
C ARG A 20 3.74 3.84 12.43
N ILE A 21 3.82 2.60 12.00
CA ILE A 21 3.82 2.24 10.57
C ILE A 21 2.53 1.50 10.26
N LEU A 22 1.79 2.01 9.26
CA LEU A 22 0.61 1.37 8.71
C LEU A 22 0.97 0.68 7.39
N PHE A 23 0.76 -0.62 7.31
CA PHE A 23 0.84 -1.38 6.07
C PHE A 23 -0.56 -1.62 5.51
N VAL A 24 -0.75 -1.36 4.22
CA VAL A 24 -2.04 -1.53 3.54
C VAL A 24 -1.88 -2.44 2.34
N HIS A 25 -2.55 -3.60 2.41
CA HIS A 25 -2.55 -4.58 1.33
C HIS A 25 -3.73 -5.54 1.51
N GLN A 26 -4.55 -5.79 0.46
CA GLN A 26 -5.75 -6.63 0.56
C GLN A 26 -5.44 -8.04 1.11
N ASN A 27 -4.33 -8.64 0.67
CA ASN A 27 -3.86 -9.98 1.05
C ASN A 27 -2.61 -9.86 1.94
N PHE A 28 -2.66 -8.99 2.96
CA PHE A 28 -1.51 -8.80 3.84
C PHE A 28 -1.03 -10.16 4.41
N PRO A 29 0.30 -10.43 4.47
CA PRO A 29 1.42 -9.49 4.32
C PRO A 29 1.87 -9.22 2.88
N GLY A 30 1.44 -10.00 1.87
CA GLY A 30 1.89 -9.80 0.50
C GLY A 30 3.41 -9.69 0.39
N GLN A 31 3.89 -8.61 -0.22
CA GLN A 31 5.31 -8.30 -0.41
C GLN A 31 6.01 -7.78 0.85
N TYR A 32 5.26 -7.43 1.89
CA TYR A 32 5.80 -6.80 3.12
C TYR A 32 6.37 -7.79 4.13
N VAL A 33 6.35 -9.11 3.89
CA VAL A 33 6.79 -10.15 4.84
C VAL A 33 8.13 -9.81 5.49
N HIS A 34 9.17 -9.62 4.67
CA HIS A 34 10.53 -9.41 5.16
C HIS A 34 10.72 -8.08 5.88
N ILE A 35 10.06 -7.02 5.39
CA ILE A 35 10.10 -5.69 5.99
C ILE A 35 9.46 -5.71 7.37
N VAL A 36 8.28 -6.31 7.49
CA VAL A 36 7.55 -6.43 8.75
C VAL A 36 8.34 -7.25 9.77
N GLN A 37 8.88 -8.40 9.36
CA GLN A 37 9.71 -9.23 10.24
C GLN A 37 10.95 -8.45 10.73
N ARG A 38 11.63 -7.73 9.84
CA ARG A 38 12.81 -6.96 10.20
C ARG A 38 12.51 -5.82 11.17
N LEU A 39 11.45 -5.06 10.92
CA LEU A 39 11.03 -3.97 11.79
C LEU A 39 10.57 -4.47 13.16
N ALA A 40 9.88 -5.61 13.21
CA ALA A 40 9.45 -6.22 14.46
C ALA A 40 10.64 -6.69 15.30
N GLN A 41 11.70 -7.26 14.68
CA GLN A 41 12.93 -7.64 15.37
C GLN A 41 13.65 -6.45 16.03
N GLN A 42 13.50 -5.24 15.48
CA GLN A 42 14.07 -4.03 16.08
C GLN A 42 13.33 -3.62 17.37
N GLY A 43 12.07 -4.05 17.53
CA GLY A 43 11.30 -3.82 18.75
C GLY A 43 10.92 -2.36 19.06
N GLN A 44 11.20 -1.44 18.14
CA GLN A 44 11.12 0.02 18.34
C GLN A 44 9.88 0.64 17.73
N HIS A 45 9.11 -0.12 16.91
CA HIS A 45 8.04 0.42 16.08
C HIS A 45 6.69 -0.20 16.42
N GLN A 46 5.64 0.59 16.31
CA GLN A 46 4.28 0.10 16.34
C GLN A 46 3.86 -0.28 14.92
N LEU A 47 3.69 -1.57 14.66
CA LEU A 47 3.32 -2.10 13.37
C LEU A 47 1.81 -2.40 13.34
N VAL A 48 1.13 -1.81 12.38
CA VAL A 48 -0.30 -2.00 12.13
C VAL A 48 -0.49 -2.37 10.68
N ALA A 49 -1.36 -3.33 10.41
CA ALA A 49 -1.73 -3.73 9.07
C ALA A 49 -3.25 -3.59 8.87
N LEU A 50 -3.63 -3.17 7.67
CA LEU A 50 -5.01 -3.04 7.22
C LEU A 50 -5.19 -3.82 5.92
N GLY A 51 -6.11 -4.79 5.91
CA GLY A 51 -6.35 -5.68 4.77
C GLY A 51 -7.77 -6.22 4.74
N ILE A 52 -8.13 -6.96 3.68
CA ILE A 52 -9.44 -7.63 3.55
C ILE A 52 -9.39 -9.02 4.19
N ASN A 53 -8.39 -9.80 3.82
CA ASN A 53 -8.29 -11.19 4.20
C ASN A 53 -7.71 -11.37 5.61
N PRO A 54 -7.99 -12.50 6.27
CA PRO A 54 -7.35 -12.85 7.53
C PRO A 54 -5.84 -12.89 7.42
N LEU A 55 -5.15 -12.51 8.49
CA LEU A 55 -3.70 -12.61 8.56
C LEU A 55 -3.26 -14.08 8.59
N ASP A 56 -2.46 -14.46 7.61
CA ASP A 56 -1.75 -15.75 7.65
C ASP A 56 -0.51 -15.65 8.55
N ARG A 57 -0.65 -16.12 9.78
CA ARG A 57 0.46 -16.15 10.75
C ARG A 57 1.50 -17.24 10.45
N GLY A 58 1.17 -18.24 9.60
CA GLY A 58 2.10 -19.27 9.15
C GLY A 58 3.31 -18.74 8.38
N ARG A 59 3.22 -17.49 7.89
CA ARG A 59 4.35 -16.78 7.25
C ARG A 59 5.32 -16.09 8.23
N GLY A 60 5.31 -16.46 9.51
CA GLY A 60 6.21 -15.89 10.51
C GLY A 60 5.91 -14.43 10.85
N MET A 61 4.64 -14.03 10.80
CA MET A 61 4.24 -12.69 11.21
C MET A 61 4.37 -12.52 12.73
N PRO A 62 4.98 -11.41 13.18
CA PRO A 62 5.23 -11.17 14.59
C PRO A 62 3.92 -10.98 15.37
N GLU A 63 3.89 -11.43 16.63
CA GLU A 63 2.72 -11.25 17.50
C GLU A 63 2.44 -9.78 17.82
N SER A 64 3.47 -8.95 17.84
CA SER A 64 3.38 -7.50 18.06
C SER A 64 2.65 -6.75 16.93
N LEU A 65 2.53 -7.34 15.75
CA LEU A 65 1.79 -6.77 14.62
C LEU A 65 0.28 -6.82 14.90
N LYS A 66 -0.36 -5.66 14.89
CA LYS A 66 -1.82 -5.53 14.96
C LYS A 66 -2.41 -5.55 13.56
N HIS A 67 -3.25 -6.53 13.27
CA HIS A 67 -3.93 -6.62 11.98
C HIS A 67 -5.42 -6.27 12.12
N PHE A 68 -5.87 -5.32 11.30
CA PHE A 68 -7.26 -4.91 11.17
C PHE A 68 -7.79 -5.30 9.81
N ARG A 69 -9.08 -5.59 9.77
CA ARG A 69 -9.75 -5.96 8.52
C ARG A 69 -10.80 -4.93 8.17
N TYR A 70 -10.90 -4.64 6.88
CA TYR A 70 -12.02 -3.90 6.33
C TYR A 70 -12.88 -4.79 5.44
N GLY A 71 -14.14 -4.45 5.28
CA GLY A 71 -15.09 -5.13 4.40
C GLY A 71 -15.41 -4.28 3.17
N LEU A 72 -15.99 -4.92 2.17
CA LEU A 72 -16.58 -4.27 1.01
C LEU A 72 -18.09 -4.28 1.17
N ASP A 73 -18.76 -3.15 0.94
CA ASP A 73 -20.22 -3.03 1.10
C ASP A 73 -20.97 -3.55 -0.12
N ARG A 74 -20.30 -3.58 -1.28
CA ARG A 74 -20.89 -4.03 -2.54
C ARG A 74 -19.85 -4.61 -3.48
N GLY A 75 -20.29 -5.30 -4.51
CA GLY A 75 -19.52 -5.64 -5.71
C GLY A 75 -19.69 -4.58 -6.80
N ASN A 76 -19.19 -4.89 -8.00
CA ASN A 76 -19.35 -4.04 -9.16
C ASN A 76 -20.82 -3.87 -9.53
N THR A 77 -21.17 -2.71 -10.08
CA THR A 77 -22.51 -2.42 -10.59
C THR A 77 -22.86 -3.36 -11.74
N PRO A 78 -24.02 -4.06 -11.71
CA PRO A 78 -24.46 -4.86 -12.84
C PRO A 78 -24.55 -4.03 -14.12
N GLY A 79 -23.97 -4.51 -15.22
CA GLY A 79 -24.03 -3.83 -16.51
C GLY A 79 -23.05 -2.67 -16.69
N VAL A 80 -22.13 -2.44 -15.75
CA VAL A 80 -21.04 -1.48 -15.95
C VAL A 80 -20.22 -1.86 -17.18
N HIS A 81 -19.76 -0.85 -17.92
CA HIS A 81 -18.97 -1.07 -19.13
C HIS A 81 -17.69 -1.90 -18.81
N PRO A 82 -17.34 -2.94 -19.59
CA PRO A 82 -16.23 -3.83 -19.29
C PRO A 82 -14.89 -3.12 -19.01
N LEU A 83 -14.59 -2.05 -19.73
CA LEU A 83 -13.34 -1.27 -19.52
C LEU A 83 -13.34 -0.48 -18.21
N VAL A 84 -14.50 -0.23 -17.59
CA VAL A 84 -14.62 0.51 -16.31
C VAL A 84 -14.68 -0.44 -15.13
N MET A 85 -14.96 -1.72 -15.36
CA MET A 85 -15.17 -2.72 -14.30
C MET A 85 -14.00 -2.81 -13.33
N GLU A 86 -12.77 -2.78 -13.82
CA GLU A 86 -11.57 -2.84 -12.99
C GLU A 86 -11.41 -1.56 -12.16
N THR A 87 -11.66 -0.40 -12.77
CA THR A 87 -11.63 0.90 -12.08
C THR A 87 -12.66 0.93 -10.97
N GLU A 88 -13.91 0.52 -11.25
CA GLU A 88 -14.94 0.46 -10.22
C GLU A 88 -14.54 -0.49 -9.07
N SER A 89 -13.98 -1.65 -9.38
CA SER A 89 -13.48 -2.57 -8.35
C SER A 89 -12.43 -1.93 -7.44
N LYS A 90 -11.52 -1.13 -8.01
CA LYS A 90 -10.48 -0.41 -7.26
C LYS A 90 -11.08 0.67 -6.38
N ILE A 91 -12.07 1.43 -6.89
CA ILE A 91 -12.78 2.44 -6.10
C ILE A 91 -13.51 1.80 -4.92
N ILE A 92 -14.23 0.70 -5.14
CA ILE A 92 -14.93 -0.02 -4.07
C ILE A 92 -13.97 -0.49 -2.97
N ARG A 93 -12.78 -0.99 -3.34
CA ARG A 93 -11.74 -1.36 -2.36
C ARG A 93 -11.18 -0.14 -1.63
N ALA A 94 -10.94 0.96 -2.35
CA ALA A 94 -10.49 2.22 -1.77
C ALA A 94 -11.47 2.75 -0.72
N GLU A 95 -12.77 2.72 -1.01
CA GLU A 95 -13.82 3.10 -0.05
C GLU A 95 -13.84 2.20 1.18
N GLY A 96 -13.75 0.87 0.99
CA GLY A 96 -13.67 -0.09 2.09
C GLY A 96 -12.44 0.15 2.98
N CYS A 97 -11.28 0.34 2.35
CA CYS A 97 -10.03 0.67 3.04
C CYS A 97 -10.12 2.00 3.79
N ALA A 98 -10.73 3.02 3.20
CA ALA A 98 -10.93 4.32 3.82
C ALA A 98 -11.78 4.21 5.08
N ARG A 99 -12.90 3.48 5.05
CA ARG A 99 -13.71 3.23 6.26
C ARG A 99 -12.93 2.51 7.35
N GLY A 100 -12.11 1.51 6.99
CA GLY A 100 -11.21 0.86 7.95
C GLY A 100 -10.17 1.81 8.55
N ALA A 101 -9.62 2.69 7.74
CA ALA A 101 -8.68 3.73 8.15
C ALA A 101 -9.33 4.77 9.09
N GLU A 102 -10.55 5.21 8.79
CA GLU A 102 -11.33 6.09 9.66
C GLU A 102 -11.60 5.46 11.03
N GLN A 103 -11.91 4.17 11.07
CA GLN A 103 -12.10 3.44 12.32
C GLN A 103 -10.80 3.38 13.14
N LEU A 104 -9.64 3.20 12.49
CA LEU A 104 -8.33 3.27 13.16
C LEU A 104 -8.07 4.66 13.72
N LYS A 105 -8.35 5.70 12.94
CA LYS A 105 -8.22 7.10 13.37
C LYS A 105 -9.12 7.42 14.56
N ALA A 106 -10.38 6.96 14.52
CA ALA A 106 -11.32 7.12 15.62
C ALA A 106 -10.87 6.43 16.92
N LYS A 107 -10.07 5.35 16.81
CA LYS A 107 -9.41 4.68 17.95
C LYS A 107 -8.11 5.36 18.40
N GLY A 108 -7.80 6.53 17.88
CA GLY A 108 -6.61 7.31 18.22
C GLY A 108 -5.33 6.91 17.49
N PHE A 109 -5.40 6.08 16.45
CA PHE A 109 -4.21 5.72 15.67
C PHE A 109 -3.98 6.74 14.54
N THR A 110 -2.78 7.31 14.52
CA THR A 110 -2.29 8.15 13.42
C THR A 110 -0.92 7.61 13.00
N PRO A 111 -0.76 7.14 11.77
CA PRO A 111 0.53 6.61 11.31
C PRO A 111 1.54 7.73 11.07
N ASP A 112 2.80 7.48 11.40
CA ASP A 112 3.93 8.32 11.04
C ASP A 112 4.44 7.98 9.62
N LEU A 113 4.09 6.79 9.12
CA LEU A 113 4.34 6.33 7.76
C LEU A 113 3.25 5.35 7.32
N ILE A 114 2.77 5.50 6.10
CA ILE A 114 1.88 4.55 5.44
C ILE A 114 2.66 3.87 4.31
N CYS A 115 2.72 2.53 4.34
CA CYS A 115 3.25 1.70 3.25
C CYS A 115 2.08 0.97 2.59
N ALA A 116 1.81 1.25 1.32
CA ALA A 116 0.65 0.69 0.64
C ALA A 116 0.99 0.14 -0.74
N HIS A 117 0.27 -0.91 -1.13
CA HIS A 117 0.31 -1.42 -2.50
C HIS A 117 -0.81 -0.75 -3.31
N PRO A 118 -0.49 0.02 -4.37
CA PRO A 118 -1.50 0.81 -5.08
C PRO A 118 -2.32 0.00 -6.10
N GLY A 119 -1.83 -1.16 -6.52
CA GLY A 119 -2.39 -1.92 -7.64
C GLY A 119 -3.87 -2.31 -7.50
N TRP A 120 -4.38 -2.36 -6.27
CA TRP A 120 -5.76 -2.75 -5.98
C TRP A 120 -6.67 -1.60 -5.56
N GLY A 121 -6.14 -0.37 -5.44
CA GLY A 121 -6.89 0.86 -5.19
C GLY A 121 -6.88 1.36 -3.75
N GLU A 122 -6.49 0.57 -2.75
CA GLU A 122 -6.59 0.90 -1.33
C GLU A 122 -6.00 2.26 -0.93
N PRO A 123 -4.84 2.71 -1.48
CA PRO A 123 -4.25 3.98 -1.02
C PRO A 123 -4.99 5.23 -1.45
N LEU A 124 -5.93 5.13 -2.37
CA LEU A 124 -6.54 6.28 -3.07
C LEU A 124 -7.05 7.38 -2.14
N PHE A 125 -7.71 7.00 -1.03
CA PHE A 125 -8.31 7.96 -0.10
C PHE A 125 -7.54 8.14 1.22
N LEU A 126 -6.43 7.44 1.43
CA LEU A 126 -5.71 7.48 2.71
C LEU A 126 -5.16 8.87 3.04
N LYS A 127 -4.75 9.65 2.03
CA LYS A 127 -4.28 11.02 2.24
C LYS A 127 -5.39 12.00 2.61
N ALA A 128 -6.65 11.69 2.31
CA ALA A 128 -7.79 12.49 2.81
C ALA A 128 -8.02 12.25 4.32
N ILE A 129 -7.65 11.07 4.83
CA ILE A 129 -7.83 10.70 6.25
C ILE A 129 -6.64 11.20 7.07
N TRP A 130 -5.42 10.97 6.57
CA TRP A 130 -4.16 11.37 7.20
C TRP A 130 -3.32 12.24 6.24
N PRO A 131 -3.67 13.52 6.07
CA PRO A 131 -3.01 14.41 5.10
C PRO A 131 -1.51 14.58 5.36
N ASP A 132 -1.12 14.59 6.63
CA ASP A 132 0.28 14.85 7.03
C ASP A 132 1.15 13.57 7.05
N SER A 133 0.54 12.37 7.08
CA SER A 133 1.30 11.12 7.08
C SER A 133 1.90 10.85 5.70
N PRO A 134 3.23 10.65 5.59
CA PRO A 134 3.86 10.21 4.35
C PRO A 134 3.24 8.91 3.85
N LEU A 135 3.01 8.82 2.53
CA LEU A 135 2.49 7.64 1.86
C LEU A 135 3.56 7.10 0.89
N LEU A 136 4.08 5.91 1.20
CA LEU A 136 5.00 5.15 0.36
C LEU A 136 4.23 4.08 -0.40
N CYS A 137 4.12 4.24 -1.71
CA CYS A 137 3.49 3.26 -2.59
C CYS A 137 4.53 2.29 -3.14
N TYR A 138 4.33 0.99 -2.90
CA TYR A 138 5.13 -0.06 -3.49
C TYR A 138 4.56 -0.41 -4.87
N GLN A 139 5.21 0.07 -5.92
CA GLN A 139 4.84 -0.19 -7.31
C GLN A 139 5.52 -1.47 -7.78
N GLU A 140 4.75 -2.51 -8.11
CA GLU A 140 5.30 -3.77 -8.62
C GLU A 140 5.62 -3.71 -10.12
N PHE A 141 4.73 -3.07 -10.87
CA PHE A 141 4.79 -3.03 -12.32
C PHE A 141 4.62 -1.61 -12.84
N PHE A 142 5.36 -1.33 -13.89
CA PHE A 142 5.10 -0.22 -14.79
C PHE A 142 4.66 -0.84 -16.12
N TYR A 143 3.40 -0.72 -16.44
CA TYR A 143 2.88 -1.25 -17.71
C TYR A 143 3.28 -0.34 -18.86
N ASN A 144 3.92 -0.93 -19.89
CA ASN A 144 4.16 -0.26 -21.15
C ASN A 144 3.04 -0.61 -22.14
N GLU A 145 2.68 0.35 -23.00
CA GLU A 145 1.70 0.14 -24.07
C GLU A 145 2.15 -0.95 -25.04
N HIS A 146 3.46 -1.00 -25.31
CA HIS A 146 4.08 -1.99 -26.19
C HIS A 146 5.28 -2.64 -25.51
N GLY A 147 5.41 -3.97 -25.64
CA GLY A 147 6.56 -4.72 -25.19
C GLY A 147 6.25 -5.83 -24.20
N PHE A 148 7.19 -6.12 -23.31
CA PHE A 148 7.23 -7.32 -22.50
C PHE A 148 6.01 -7.60 -21.62
N ASP A 149 5.23 -6.57 -21.24
CA ASP A 149 4.16 -6.74 -20.25
C ASP A 149 2.78 -6.98 -20.88
N SER A 150 2.54 -6.49 -22.11
CA SER A 150 1.21 -6.54 -22.72
C SER A 150 1.14 -7.34 -24.02
N ASN A 151 2.24 -7.49 -24.77
CA ASN A 151 2.27 -8.08 -26.09
C ASN A 151 3.37 -9.13 -26.26
N PHE A 152 3.86 -9.74 -25.17
CA PHE A 152 4.94 -10.72 -25.27
C PHE A 152 4.44 -12.07 -25.85
N ASP A 153 3.17 -12.39 -25.65
CA ASP A 153 2.58 -13.63 -26.14
C ASP A 153 1.70 -13.36 -27.38
N PRO A 154 2.10 -13.89 -28.57
CA PRO A 154 1.37 -13.69 -29.81
C PRO A 154 -0.07 -14.25 -29.81
N GLU A 155 -0.35 -15.25 -28.96
CA GLU A 155 -1.67 -15.89 -28.88
C GLU A 155 -2.72 -14.96 -28.23
N PHE A 156 -2.28 -13.98 -27.43
CA PHE A 156 -3.16 -13.07 -26.68
C PHE A 156 -3.06 -11.61 -27.15
N GLN A 157 -2.54 -11.40 -28.36
CA GLN A 157 -2.49 -10.06 -28.95
C GLN A 157 -3.89 -9.62 -29.38
N ASP A 158 -4.47 -8.67 -28.66
CA ASP A 158 -5.65 -7.93 -29.11
C ASP A 158 -5.17 -6.73 -29.96
N GLU A 159 -5.60 -6.66 -31.22
CA GLU A 159 -5.25 -5.58 -32.15
C GLU A 159 -5.59 -4.19 -31.59
N ARG A 160 -6.48 -4.08 -30.61
CA ARG A 160 -6.93 -2.80 -30.04
C ARG A 160 -6.39 -2.49 -28.66
N ASN A 161 -5.89 -3.49 -27.93
CA ASN A 161 -5.31 -3.41 -26.59
C ASN A 161 -5.94 -2.37 -25.62
N TRP A 162 -7.24 -2.13 -25.74
CA TRP A 162 -7.95 -1.11 -24.95
C TRP A 162 -7.91 -1.38 -23.45
N GLN A 163 -7.86 -2.66 -23.05
CA GLN A 163 -7.76 -3.02 -21.63
C GLN A 163 -6.42 -2.63 -21.03
N ALA A 164 -5.32 -2.81 -21.77
CA ALA A 164 -4.02 -2.35 -21.33
C ALA A 164 -3.94 -0.83 -21.27
N GLN A 165 -4.48 -0.13 -22.29
CA GLN A 165 -4.57 1.33 -22.28
C GLN A 165 -5.41 1.86 -21.10
N ALA A 166 -6.54 1.21 -20.77
CA ALA A 166 -7.33 1.58 -19.60
C ALA A 166 -6.56 1.38 -18.29
N LYS A 167 -5.70 0.37 -18.19
CA LYS A 167 -4.83 0.15 -17.02
C LYS A 167 -3.71 1.18 -16.88
N LEU A 168 -3.22 1.71 -18.00
CA LEU A 168 -2.16 2.74 -18.00
C LEU A 168 -2.65 4.11 -17.54
N THR A 169 -3.94 4.37 -17.67
CA THR A 169 -4.55 5.67 -17.31
C THR A 169 -5.07 5.72 -15.88
N MET A 170 -4.98 4.63 -15.14
CA MET A 170 -5.42 4.47 -13.74
C MET A 170 -4.27 4.31 -12.77
#